data_b698c4e9dca015a9dc87d3b7d1620acd
#
_entry.id   b698c4e9dca015a9dc87d3b7d1620acd
#
_cell.length_a   1.000
_cell.length_b   1.000
_cell.length_c   1.000
_cell.angle_alpha   90.00
_cell.angle_beta   90.00
_cell.angle_gamma   90.00
#
_symmetry.space_group_name_H-M   'P 1'
#
loop_
_entity.id
_entity.type
_entity.pdbx_description
1 polymer ?
#
loop_
_entity_poly.entity_id
_entity_poly.type
_entity_poly.pdbx_seq_one_letter_code
_entity_poly.pdbx_strand_id
1 'polypeptide(L)'
;FECFFEDAVLISNLLEITLTSKDAGKEIGKIPMAGVPHHAMERYCADLIKKNYSVVICDQLEKSSGNYGTPIKRGITRIITPGTVIEEGMLIAKKNNWITAIYLSEENSDESYEWGISKADVSTGELITLEGQSLSKLFDEIIKLDSSEIIVGSNAVRNLLIKGNSQITYTVSQETNFGINEANYLIKNYFQIANLEGIGLKNLNNATRSLGGLLNYLEKINPSN
;
A
#
# COMPACT_ATOMS: atom_id res chain seq x y z
N PHE A 1 7.45 13.85 15.89
CA PHE A 1 7.73 13.60 14.48
C PHE A 1 7.67 14.92 13.71
N GLU A 2 8.55 15.06 12.71
CA GLU A 2 8.67 16.25 11.88
C GLU A 2 8.56 15.87 10.41
N CYS A 3 7.89 16.70 9.61
CA CYS A 3 7.87 16.65 8.15
C CYS A 3 8.53 17.91 7.59
N PHE A 4 9.10 17.80 6.40
CA PHE A 4 9.86 18.86 5.76
C PHE A 4 9.40 19.10 4.33
N PHE A 5 9.80 20.24 3.75
CA PHE A 5 9.55 20.62 2.37
C PHE A 5 8.06 20.59 1.99
N GLU A 6 7.73 19.95 0.87
CA GLU A 6 6.37 19.88 0.34
C GLU A 6 5.43 19.10 1.28
N ASP A 7 5.93 18.03 1.92
CA ASP A 7 5.15 17.27 2.90
C ASP A 7 4.76 18.13 4.10
N ALA A 8 5.63 19.03 4.58
CA ALA A 8 5.31 19.94 5.68
C ALA A 8 4.16 20.89 5.31
N VAL A 9 4.19 21.43 4.10
CA VAL A 9 3.11 22.30 3.58
C VAL A 9 1.82 21.51 3.44
N LEU A 10 1.90 20.30 2.88
CA LEU A 10 0.75 19.42 2.69
C LEU A 10 0.08 19.08 4.03
N ILE A 11 0.84 18.54 5.00
CA ILE A 11 0.26 18.11 6.28
C ILE A 11 -0.22 19.27 7.12
N SER A 12 0.42 20.45 7.04
CA SER A 12 -0.06 21.63 7.76
C SER A 12 -1.47 22.03 7.32
N ASN A 13 -1.76 21.96 6.02
CA ASN A 13 -3.08 22.23 5.48
C ASN A 13 -4.10 21.11 5.78
N LEU A 14 -3.69 19.84 5.63
CA LEU A 14 -4.58 18.71 5.82
C LEU A 14 -4.99 18.49 7.28
N LEU A 15 -4.08 18.75 8.21
CA LEU A 15 -4.23 18.48 9.64
C LEU A 15 -4.48 19.76 10.46
N GLU A 16 -4.51 20.94 9.79
CA GLU A 16 -4.68 22.25 10.43
C GLU A 16 -3.65 22.52 11.54
N ILE A 17 -2.39 22.08 11.30
CA ILE A 17 -1.27 22.30 12.21
C ILE A 17 -0.35 23.42 11.71
N THR A 18 0.42 24.01 12.63
CA THR A 18 1.29 25.14 12.32
C THR A 18 2.41 24.77 11.37
N LEU A 19 2.48 25.48 10.23
CA LEU A 19 3.65 25.46 9.36
C LEU A 19 4.71 26.40 9.94
N THR A 20 5.90 25.89 10.14
CA THR A 20 7.06 26.63 10.63
C THR A 20 8.25 26.46 9.68
N SER A 21 9.44 26.84 10.08
CA SER A 21 10.66 26.64 9.30
C SER A 21 11.80 26.18 10.19
N LYS A 22 12.67 25.34 9.63
CA LYS A 22 13.93 24.90 10.25
C LYS A 22 15.11 25.45 9.47
N ASP A 23 16.13 25.93 10.17
CA ASP A 23 17.38 26.35 9.56
C ASP A 23 18.17 25.11 9.15
N ALA A 24 18.42 24.93 7.84
CA ALA A 24 19.17 23.82 7.27
C ALA A 24 20.63 24.19 6.93
N GLY A 25 21.13 25.28 7.49
CA GLY A 25 22.48 25.77 7.28
C GLY A 25 22.61 26.82 6.18
N LYS A 26 23.83 27.38 6.04
CA LYS A 26 24.08 28.53 5.17
C LYS A 26 23.82 28.28 3.68
N GLU A 27 23.97 27.05 3.23
CA GLU A 27 23.81 26.69 1.81
C GLU A 27 22.33 26.50 1.42
N ILE A 28 21.52 25.92 2.31
CA ILE A 28 20.10 25.57 2.03
C ILE A 28 19.15 26.64 2.58
N GLY A 29 19.52 27.28 3.68
CA GLY A 29 18.69 28.28 4.34
C GLY A 29 17.56 27.68 5.15
N LYS A 30 16.43 28.40 5.23
CA LYS A 30 15.23 27.96 5.96
C LYS A 30 14.37 27.07 5.09
N ILE A 31 14.04 25.89 5.57
CA ILE A 31 13.13 24.94 4.91
C ILE A 31 11.79 24.86 5.66
N PRO A 32 10.67 24.67 4.93
CA PRO A 32 9.36 24.42 5.56
C PRO A 32 9.43 23.21 6.48
N MET A 33 8.80 23.31 7.65
CA MET A 33 8.68 22.24 8.62
C MET A 33 7.31 22.29 9.30
N ALA A 34 6.73 21.11 9.51
CA ALA A 34 5.57 20.92 10.37
C ALA A 34 5.81 19.71 11.27
N GLY A 35 5.27 19.70 12.46
CA GLY A 35 5.53 18.62 13.40
C GLY A 35 4.35 18.29 14.28
N VAL A 36 4.33 17.02 14.72
CA VAL A 36 3.32 16.51 15.64
C VAL A 36 4.00 15.87 16.87
N PRO A 37 3.40 15.97 18.06
CA PRO A 37 3.92 15.34 19.26
C PRO A 37 3.96 13.81 19.09
N HIS A 38 4.97 13.16 19.69
CA HIS A 38 5.13 11.70 19.60
C HIS A 38 3.87 10.94 20.05
N HIS A 39 3.26 11.34 21.16
CA HIS A 39 2.06 10.68 21.70
C HIS A 39 0.79 10.88 20.86
N ALA A 40 0.79 11.83 19.93
CA ALA A 40 -0.36 12.11 19.07
C ALA A 40 -0.18 11.58 17.64
N MET A 41 0.97 10.97 17.34
CA MET A 41 1.35 10.51 15.99
C MET A 41 0.29 9.60 15.38
N GLU A 42 -0.20 8.60 16.11
CA GLU A 42 -1.20 7.64 15.60
C GLU A 42 -2.49 8.33 15.17
N ARG A 43 -2.98 9.28 15.94
CA ARG A 43 -4.18 10.05 15.58
C ARG A 43 -3.97 10.84 14.29
N TYR A 44 -2.84 11.52 14.15
CA TYR A 44 -2.56 12.29 12.92
C TYR A 44 -2.34 11.39 11.71
N CYS A 45 -1.73 10.22 11.89
CA CYS A 45 -1.67 9.19 10.84
C CYS A 45 -3.06 8.73 10.42
N ALA A 46 -3.96 8.45 11.39
CA ALA A 46 -5.34 8.07 11.11
C ALA A 46 -6.07 9.13 10.27
N ASP A 47 -5.88 10.41 10.59
CA ASP A 47 -6.52 11.51 9.85
C ASP A 47 -5.98 11.64 8.41
N LEU A 48 -4.69 11.37 8.19
CA LEU A 48 -4.11 11.32 6.84
C LEU A 48 -4.61 10.11 6.03
N ILE A 49 -4.67 8.94 6.65
CA ILE A 49 -5.19 7.70 6.04
C ILE A 49 -6.65 7.88 5.61
N LYS A 50 -7.50 8.48 6.45
CA LYS A 50 -8.90 8.81 6.09
C LYS A 50 -9.02 9.74 4.87
N LYS A 51 -7.98 10.51 4.61
CA LYS A 51 -7.86 11.38 3.43
C LYS A 51 -7.15 10.69 2.25
N ASN A 52 -6.98 9.35 2.30
CA ASN A 52 -6.34 8.51 1.30
C ASN A 52 -4.84 8.79 1.07
N TYR A 53 -4.13 9.28 2.09
CA TYR A 53 -2.67 9.42 2.06
C TYR A 53 -2.00 8.22 2.73
N SER A 54 -0.88 7.76 2.17
CA SER A 54 0.00 6.81 2.83
C SER A 54 1.05 7.56 3.65
N VAL A 55 1.42 7.01 4.80
CA VAL A 55 2.36 7.63 5.75
C VAL A 55 3.58 6.74 5.93
N VAL A 56 4.77 7.29 5.74
CA VAL A 56 6.04 6.63 6.01
C VAL A 56 6.62 7.18 7.30
N ILE A 57 6.88 6.30 8.28
CA ILE A 57 7.46 6.66 9.56
C ILE A 57 8.94 6.31 9.55
N CYS A 58 9.77 7.31 9.84
CA CYS A 58 11.21 7.15 10.01
C CYS A 58 11.60 7.41 11.46
N ASP A 59 12.16 6.40 12.12
CA ASP A 59 12.64 6.49 13.49
C ASP A 59 14.17 6.55 13.56
N GLN A 60 14.66 6.96 14.72
CA GLN A 60 16.07 6.87 15.05
C GLN A 60 16.41 5.41 15.36
N LEU A 61 17.34 4.81 14.60
CA LEU A 61 17.75 3.40 14.76
C LEU A 61 18.80 3.22 15.88
N GLU A 62 19.44 4.30 16.32
CA GLU A 62 20.51 4.28 17.31
C GLU A 62 20.18 5.25 18.45
N LYS A 63 20.55 4.87 19.68
CA LYS A 63 20.53 5.81 20.80
C LYS A 63 21.58 6.89 20.57
N SER A 64 21.24 8.14 20.87
CA SER A 64 22.19 9.25 20.81
C SER A 64 23.48 8.89 21.59
N SER A 65 24.59 8.84 20.89
CA SER A 65 25.92 8.53 21.49
C SER A 65 26.49 9.64 22.36
N GLY A 66 25.75 10.72 22.57
CA GLY A 66 26.17 11.88 23.37
C GLY A 66 27.26 12.74 22.71
N ASN A 67 27.80 12.36 21.57
CA ASN A 67 28.79 13.16 20.85
C ASN A 67 28.06 14.24 20.02
N TYR A 68 28.26 15.49 20.38
CA TYR A 68 27.76 16.64 19.64
C TYR A 68 28.27 16.62 18.20
N GLY A 69 27.34 16.68 17.22
CA GLY A 69 27.68 16.82 15.80
C GLY A 69 27.66 15.52 14.98
N THR A 70 27.50 14.35 15.59
CA THR A 70 27.33 13.11 14.81
C THR A 70 25.89 12.91 14.39
N PRO A 71 25.56 12.80 13.09
CA PRO A 71 24.20 12.53 12.63
C PRO A 71 23.71 11.18 13.16
N ILE A 72 22.56 11.16 13.78
CA ILE A 72 21.91 9.92 14.25
C ILE A 72 21.31 9.20 13.04
N LYS A 73 21.63 7.93 12.89
CA LYS A 73 21.09 7.08 11.83
C LYS A 73 19.57 6.93 11.99
N ARG A 74 18.85 7.17 10.90
CA ARG A 74 17.40 7.00 10.82
C ARG A 74 17.05 6.00 9.74
N GLY A 75 15.91 5.35 9.88
CA GLY A 75 15.41 4.42 8.88
C GLY A 75 13.90 4.34 8.91
N ILE A 76 13.34 3.84 7.82
CA ILE A 76 11.91 3.56 7.72
C ILE A 76 11.61 2.39 8.64
N THR A 77 10.69 2.62 9.59
CA THR A 77 10.24 1.59 10.53
C THR A 77 8.81 1.14 10.26
N ARG A 78 7.99 2.00 9.66
CA ARG A 78 6.60 1.67 9.33
C ARG A 78 6.16 2.40 8.06
N ILE A 79 5.36 1.70 7.26
CA ILE A 79 4.61 2.27 6.14
C ILE A 79 3.15 1.93 6.37
N ILE A 80 2.31 2.95 6.54
CA ILE A 80 0.88 2.81 6.80
C ILE A 80 0.14 3.28 5.54
N THR A 81 -0.68 2.42 4.97
CA THR A 81 -1.51 2.74 3.80
C THR A 81 -3.00 2.53 4.12
N PRO A 82 -3.94 3.07 3.34
CA PRO A 82 -5.37 2.87 3.59
C PRO A 82 -5.79 1.40 3.73
N GLY A 83 -5.16 0.50 2.96
CA GLY A 83 -5.46 -0.93 2.94
C GLY A 83 -4.73 -1.76 4.00
N THR A 84 -3.73 -1.20 4.69
CA THR A 84 -2.86 -1.97 5.62
C THR A 84 -2.95 -1.52 7.08
N VAL A 85 -3.94 -0.73 7.40
CA VAL A 85 -4.20 -0.30 8.78
C VAL A 85 -4.63 -1.50 9.63
N ILE A 86 -3.99 -1.69 10.77
CA ILE A 86 -4.31 -2.74 11.76
C ILE A 86 -4.65 -2.17 13.13
N GLU A 87 -4.36 -0.88 13.38
CA GLU A 87 -4.63 -0.23 14.65
C GLU A 87 -6.13 0.00 14.87
N GLU A 88 -6.69 -0.45 16.01
CA GLU A 88 -8.12 -0.33 16.33
C GLU A 88 -8.65 1.11 16.23
N GLY A 89 -7.86 2.11 16.58
CA GLY A 89 -8.24 3.52 16.49
C GLY A 89 -8.35 4.08 15.06
N MET A 90 -7.84 3.35 14.06
CA MET A 90 -7.84 3.71 12.66
C MET A 90 -8.85 2.90 11.84
N LEU A 91 -9.28 1.73 12.32
CA LEU A 91 -10.24 0.85 11.66
C LEU A 91 -11.68 1.30 11.94
N ILE A 92 -12.55 1.08 10.98
CA ILE A 92 -14.00 1.20 11.16
C ILE A 92 -14.48 -0.08 11.85
N ALA A 93 -14.97 0.03 13.07
CA ALA A 93 -15.45 -1.12 13.83
C ALA A 93 -16.49 -1.95 13.02
N LYS A 94 -16.32 -3.27 13.03
CA LYS A 94 -17.20 -4.27 12.36
C LYS A 94 -17.18 -4.26 10.82
N LYS A 95 -16.19 -3.66 10.18
CA LYS A 95 -16.03 -3.69 8.74
C LYS A 95 -14.62 -4.17 8.39
N ASN A 96 -14.51 -5.09 7.43
CA ASN A 96 -13.22 -5.51 6.91
C ASN A 96 -12.51 -4.35 6.22
N ASN A 97 -11.19 -4.27 6.39
CA ASN A 97 -10.35 -3.31 5.69
C ASN A 97 -9.60 -4.01 4.55
N TRP A 98 -10.26 -4.11 3.40
CA TRP A 98 -9.71 -4.84 2.27
C TRP A 98 -8.63 -4.07 1.53
N ILE A 99 -7.46 -4.72 1.36
CA ILE A 99 -6.46 -4.39 0.37
C ILE A 99 -6.56 -5.39 -0.78
N THR A 100 -6.56 -4.90 -2.01
CA THR A 100 -6.82 -5.73 -3.19
C THR A 100 -5.71 -5.55 -4.22
N ALA A 101 -5.24 -6.61 -4.83
CA ALA A 101 -4.40 -6.55 -6.03
C ALA A 101 -5.20 -7.06 -7.24
N ILE A 102 -5.08 -6.34 -8.35
CA ILE A 102 -5.72 -6.70 -9.62
C ILE A 102 -4.63 -6.91 -10.67
N TYR A 103 -4.62 -8.10 -11.24
CA TYR A 103 -3.94 -8.39 -12.49
C TYR A 103 -4.93 -8.33 -13.64
N LEU A 104 -4.55 -7.65 -14.71
CA LEU A 104 -5.29 -7.59 -15.96
C LEU A 104 -4.36 -8.07 -17.06
N SER A 105 -4.80 -9.07 -17.85
CA SER A 105 -4.05 -9.55 -19.01
C SER A 105 -3.96 -8.45 -20.07
N GLU A 106 -2.98 -8.54 -20.93
CA GLU A 106 -2.96 -7.74 -22.14
C GLU A 106 -4.18 -8.08 -23.01
N GLU A 107 -4.68 -7.07 -23.71
CA GLU A 107 -5.80 -7.20 -24.63
C GLU A 107 -5.46 -8.23 -25.71
N ASN A 108 -6.22 -9.32 -25.77
CA ASN A 108 -6.15 -10.23 -26.89
C ASN A 108 -6.88 -9.61 -28.09
N SER A 109 -6.59 -10.06 -29.31
CA SER A 109 -7.11 -9.53 -30.58
C SER A 109 -8.64 -9.36 -30.67
N ASP A 110 -9.38 -9.94 -29.73
CA ASP A 110 -10.85 -9.95 -29.66
C ASP A 110 -11.44 -9.07 -28.53
N GLU A 111 -10.69 -8.09 -28.00
CA GLU A 111 -11.09 -7.23 -26.86
C GLU A 111 -11.46 -8.03 -25.58
N SER A 112 -11.03 -9.29 -25.49
CA SER A 112 -11.31 -10.14 -24.33
C SER A 112 -10.24 -9.99 -23.28
N TYR A 113 -10.55 -9.24 -22.21
CA TYR A 113 -9.69 -9.15 -21.02
C TYR A 113 -9.90 -10.36 -20.12
N GLU A 114 -8.78 -10.90 -19.64
CA GLU A 114 -8.78 -11.84 -18.52
C GLU A 114 -8.19 -11.14 -17.30
N TRP A 115 -8.69 -11.45 -16.12
CA TRP A 115 -8.26 -10.79 -14.91
C TRP A 115 -8.18 -11.74 -13.72
N GLY A 116 -7.33 -11.37 -12.77
CA GLY A 116 -7.27 -11.96 -11.44
C GLY A 116 -7.43 -10.89 -10.36
N ILE A 117 -8.13 -11.24 -9.30
CA ILE A 117 -8.31 -10.40 -8.11
C ILE A 117 -7.86 -11.21 -6.90
N SER A 118 -7.03 -10.61 -6.05
CA SER A 118 -6.71 -11.13 -4.73
C SER A 118 -6.91 -10.02 -3.71
N LYS A 119 -7.69 -10.29 -2.66
CA LYS A 119 -7.92 -9.34 -1.58
C LYS A 119 -7.59 -9.95 -0.23
N ALA A 120 -7.03 -9.15 0.66
CA ALA A 120 -6.74 -9.53 2.03
C ALA A 120 -7.23 -8.48 3.01
N ASP A 121 -7.65 -8.93 4.18
CA ASP A 121 -7.78 -8.09 5.36
C ASP A 121 -6.62 -8.44 6.30
N VAL A 122 -5.67 -7.50 6.41
CA VAL A 122 -4.44 -7.72 7.19
C VAL A 122 -4.73 -7.83 8.69
N SER A 123 -5.83 -7.25 9.16
CA SER A 123 -6.21 -7.28 10.57
C SER A 123 -6.79 -8.63 11.01
N THR A 124 -7.48 -9.33 10.09
CA THR A 124 -8.12 -10.62 10.36
C THR A 124 -7.34 -11.80 9.79
N GLY A 125 -6.46 -11.57 8.82
CA GLY A 125 -5.77 -12.61 8.06
C GLY A 125 -6.65 -13.28 6.99
N GLU A 126 -7.82 -12.72 6.69
CA GLU A 126 -8.69 -13.25 5.64
C GLU A 126 -8.10 -12.94 4.27
N LEU A 127 -8.07 -13.95 3.39
CA LEU A 127 -7.55 -13.86 2.03
C LEU A 127 -8.50 -14.54 1.05
N ILE A 128 -8.88 -13.82 -0.01
CA ILE A 128 -9.77 -14.31 -1.06
C ILE A 128 -9.12 -14.04 -2.41
N THR A 129 -9.14 -15.06 -3.27
CA THR A 129 -8.57 -14.96 -4.61
C THR A 129 -9.55 -15.53 -5.64
N LEU A 130 -9.71 -14.83 -6.76
CA LEU A 130 -10.59 -15.22 -7.86
C LEU A 130 -10.04 -14.74 -9.21
N GLU A 131 -10.47 -15.36 -10.30
CA GLU A 131 -10.20 -14.88 -11.65
C GLU A 131 -11.46 -14.91 -12.51
N GLY A 132 -11.43 -14.20 -13.60
CA GLY A 132 -12.54 -14.13 -14.53
C GLY A 132 -12.16 -13.52 -15.86
N GLN A 133 -13.19 -13.32 -16.68
CA GLN A 133 -13.07 -12.77 -18.03
C GLN A 133 -14.03 -11.60 -18.19
N SER A 134 -13.79 -10.75 -19.18
CA SER A 134 -14.55 -9.55 -19.49
C SER A 134 -14.30 -8.37 -18.51
N LEU A 135 -14.04 -7.23 -19.10
CA LEU A 135 -13.80 -5.98 -18.35
C LEU A 135 -15.07 -5.51 -17.60
N SER A 136 -16.24 -5.74 -18.17
CA SER A 136 -17.53 -5.41 -17.52
C SER A 136 -17.68 -6.16 -16.19
N LYS A 137 -17.39 -7.48 -16.18
CA LYS A 137 -17.44 -8.28 -14.94
C LYS A 137 -16.39 -7.83 -13.93
N LEU A 138 -15.21 -7.42 -14.40
CA LEU A 138 -14.19 -6.86 -13.52
C LEU A 138 -14.71 -5.60 -12.81
N PHE A 139 -15.34 -4.69 -13.51
CA PHE A 139 -15.93 -3.50 -12.89
C PHE A 139 -17.04 -3.83 -11.89
N ASP A 140 -17.89 -4.81 -12.20
CA ASP A 140 -18.91 -5.30 -11.27
C ASP A 140 -18.29 -5.86 -9.98
N GLU A 141 -17.18 -6.59 -10.10
CA GLU A 141 -16.46 -7.10 -8.92
C GLU A 141 -15.79 -5.97 -8.14
N ILE A 142 -15.14 -5.01 -8.81
CA ILE A 142 -14.50 -3.85 -8.13
C ILE A 142 -15.51 -3.08 -7.27
N ILE A 143 -16.73 -2.89 -7.75
CA ILE A 143 -17.79 -2.19 -6.99
C ILE A 143 -18.17 -2.99 -5.73
N LYS A 144 -18.20 -4.32 -5.80
CA LYS A 144 -18.55 -5.20 -4.68
C LYS A 144 -17.42 -5.37 -3.67
N LEU A 145 -16.16 -5.14 -4.07
CA LEU A 145 -14.99 -5.42 -3.24
C LEU A 145 -14.91 -4.54 -2.00
N ASP A 146 -15.46 -3.32 -2.06
CA ASP A 146 -15.38 -2.34 -0.96
C ASP A 146 -13.95 -2.14 -0.41
N SER A 147 -12.98 -2.11 -1.33
CA SER A 147 -11.56 -2.05 -1.01
C SER A 147 -11.14 -0.65 -0.61
N SER A 148 -10.32 -0.54 0.42
CA SER A 148 -9.68 0.71 0.84
C SER A 148 -8.51 1.09 -0.06
N GLU A 149 -7.88 0.08 -0.67
CA GLU A 149 -6.74 0.27 -1.57
C GLU A 149 -6.72 -0.83 -2.65
N ILE A 150 -6.42 -0.44 -3.89
CA ILE A 150 -6.24 -1.36 -5.03
C ILE A 150 -4.84 -1.20 -5.60
N ILE A 151 -4.10 -2.31 -5.69
CA ILE A 151 -2.76 -2.40 -6.24
C ILE A 151 -2.83 -2.93 -7.66
N VAL A 152 -2.12 -2.27 -8.56
CA VAL A 152 -2.04 -2.63 -9.98
C VAL A 152 -0.59 -2.61 -10.48
N GLY A 153 -0.29 -3.34 -11.56
CA GLY A 153 1.07 -3.47 -12.10
C GLY A 153 1.54 -2.28 -12.93
N SER A 154 0.62 -1.44 -13.43
CA SER A 154 1.01 -0.34 -14.32
C SER A 154 0.06 0.85 -14.25
N ASN A 155 0.56 2.02 -14.69
CA ASN A 155 -0.27 3.21 -14.83
C ASN A 155 -1.37 3.06 -15.90
N ALA A 156 -1.15 2.24 -16.92
CA ALA A 156 -2.16 1.95 -17.94
C ALA A 156 -3.37 1.25 -17.32
N VAL A 157 -3.15 0.18 -16.56
CA VAL A 157 -4.20 -0.52 -15.81
C VAL A 157 -4.89 0.40 -14.81
N ARG A 158 -4.12 1.18 -14.03
CA ARG A 158 -4.68 2.17 -13.11
C ARG A 158 -5.63 3.14 -13.82
N ASN A 159 -5.20 3.74 -14.93
CA ASN A 159 -6.00 4.73 -15.67
C ASN A 159 -7.27 4.11 -16.28
N LEU A 160 -7.24 2.83 -16.60
CA LEU A 160 -8.42 2.09 -17.05
C LEU A 160 -9.42 1.89 -15.89
N LEU A 161 -8.94 1.39 -14.75
CA LEU A 161 -9.80 1.01 -13.63
C LEU A 161 -10.37 2.21 -12.84
N ILE A 162 -9.63 3.32 -12.74
CA ILE A 162 -10.08 4.52 -12.03
C ILE A 162 -11.34 5.14 -12.66
N LYS A 163 -11.62 4.86 -13.93
CA LYS A 163 -12.86 5.28 -14.62
C LYS A 163 -14.10 4.62 -14.02
N GLY A 164 -13.96 3.41 -13.46
CA GLY A 164 -15.05 2.68 -12.81
C GLY A 164 -15.32 3.10 -11.37
N ASN A 165 -14.29 3.48 -10.63
CA ASN A 165 -14.42 3.99 -9.25
C ASN A 165 -13.23 4.89 -8.89
N SER A 166 -13.45 6.19 -8.89
CA SER A 166 -12.42 7.20 -8.58
C SER A 166 -12.22 7.47 -7.08
N GLN A 167 -13.04 6.89 -6.21
CA GLN A 167 -12.97 7.15 -4.76
C GLN A 167 -11.98 6.21 -4.05
N ILE A 168 -11.58 5.12 -4.69
CA ILE A 168 -10.63 4.14 -4.14
C ILE A 168 -9.21 4.64 -4.38
N THR A 169 -8.32 4.41 -3.43
CA THR A 169 -6.88 4.63 -3.59
C THR A 169 -6.29 3.56 -4.51
N TYR A 170 -5.70 3.97 -5.64
CA TYR A 170 -4.98 3.07 -6.55
C TYR A 170 -3.48 3.25 -6.40
N THR A 171 -2.79 2.18 -6.02
CA THR A 171 -1.33 2.14 -5.88
C THR A 171 -0.72 1.36 -7.05
N VAL A 172 0.23 1.98 -7.74
CA VAL A 172 0.96 1.33 -8.84
C VAL A 172 2.21 0.66 -8.28
N SER A 173 2.28 -0.65 -8.41
CA SER A 173 3.45 -1.47 -8.13
C SER A 173 4.23 -1.75 -9.42
N GLN A 174 5.35 -2.46 -9.34
CA GLN A 174 6.07 -2.90 -10.53
C GLN A 174 5.33 -4.05 -11.20
N GLU A 175 5.25 -4.04 -12.53
CA GLU A 175 4.57 -5.09 -13.31
C GLU A 175 5.21 -6.47 -13.09
N THR A 176 6.52 -6.52 -12.90
CA THR A 176 7.26 -7.74 -12.57
C THR A 176 6.74 -8.45 -11.32
N ASN A 177 6.14 -7.72 -10.37
CA ASN A 177 5.55 -8.30 -9.15
C ASN A 177 4.32 -9.17 -9.45
N PHE A 178 3.74 -9.02 -10.63
CA PHE A 178 2.63 -9.83 -11.15
C PHE A 178 3.10 -10.91 -12.13
N GLY A 179 4.40 -11.16 -12.24
CA GLY A 179 4.98 -12.23 -13.05
C GLY A 179 4.55 -13.60 -12.53
N ILE A 180 4.22 -14.55 -13.44
CA ILE A 180 3.70 -15.87 -13.01
C ILE A 180 4.74 -16.69 -12.27
N ASN A 181 6.01 -16.60 -12.65
CA ASN A 181 7.10 -17.35 -12.02
C ASN A 181 7.40 -16.80 -10.62
N GLU A 182 7.49 -15.49 -10.51
CA GLU A 182 7.69 -14.74 -9.25
C GLU A 182 6.55 -15.00 -8.29
N ALA A 183 5.30 -14.94 -8.78
CA ALA A 183 4.11 -15.24 -8.00
C ALA A 183 4.12 -16.69 -7.47
N ASN A 184 4.40 -17.66 -8.33
CA ASN A 184 4.51 -19.06 -7.93
C ASN A 184 5.56 -19.28 -6.82
N TYR A 185 6.74 -18.68 -7.00
CA TYR A 185 7.81 -18.76 -6.01
C TYR A 185 7.40 -18.15 -4.67
N LEU A 186 6.88 -16.92 -4.70
CA LEU A 186 6.48 -16.18 -3.51
C LEU A 186 5.36 -16.88 -2.74
N ILE A 187 4.31 -17.33 -3.44
CA ILE A 187 3.16 -18.02 -2.84
C ILE A 187 3.61 -19.32 -2.16
N LYS A 188 4.44 -20.14 -2.85
CA LYS A 188 4.96 -21.39 -2.27
C LYS A 188 5.76 -21.14 -1.00
N ASN A 189 6.61 -20.12 -1.00
CA ASN A 189 7.42 -19.76 0.16
C ASN A 189 6.57 -19.20 1.31
N TYR A 190 5.61 -18.33 1.00
CA TYR A 190 4.75 -17.72 2.01
C TYR A 190 3.88 -18.74 2.73
N PHE A 191 3.24 -19.64 1.98
CA PHE A 191 2.36 -20.66 2.54
C PHE A 191 3.08 -21.98 2.89
N GLN A 192 4.38 -22.08 2.67
CA GLN A 192 5.20 -23.29 2.93
C GLN A 192 4.62 -24.55 2.23
N ILE A 193 4.20 -24.39 0.97
CA ILE A 193 3.57 -25.45 0.16
C ILE A 193 4.45 -25.88 -1.02
N ALA A 194 4.39 -27.15 -1.40
CA ALA A 194 5.15 -27.68 -2.52
C ALA A 194 4.55 -27.28 -3.89
N ASN A 195 3.23 -27.16 -3.98
CA ASN A 195 2.52 -26.79 -5.22
C ASN A 195 1.25 -25.98 -4.90
N LEU A 196 0.70 -25.33 -5.93
CA LEU A 196 -0.48 -24.46 -5.78
C LEU A 196 -1.80 -25.23 -5.76
N GLU A 197 -1.80 -26.52 -6.06
CA GLU A 197 -3.01 -27.35 -6.08
C GLU A 197 -3.65 -27.47 -4.71
N GLY A 198 -2.81 -27.56 -3.65
CA GLY A 198 -3.27 -27.67 -2.26
C GLY A 198 -4.08 -26.47 -1.75
N ILE A 199 -3.91 -25.31 -2.38
CA ILE A 199 -4.65 -24.08 -2.06
C ILE A 199 -5.65 -23.67 -3.16
N GLY A 200 -5.94 -24.58 -4.12
CA GLY A 200 -6.96 -24.36 -5.13
C GLY A 200 -6.55 -23.48 -6.31
N LEU A 201 -5.28 -23.12 -6.45
CA LEU A 201 -4.78 -22.24 -7.53
C LEU A 201 -4.24 -23.00 -8.77
N LYS A 202 -4.52 -24.31 -8.86
CA LYS A 202 -4.13 -25.09 -10.05
C LYS A 202 -4.79 -24.53 -11.31
N ASN A 203 -4.00 -24.17 -12.31
CA ASN A 203 -4.44 -23.59 -13.59
C ASN A 203 -5.15 -22.23 -13.50
N LEU A 204 -5.16 -21.58 -12.34
CA LEU A 204 -5.68 -20.24 -12.14
C LEU A 204 -4.54 -19.22 -12.25
N ASN A 205 -4.08 -18.95 -13.48
CA ASN A 205 -2.88 -18.15 -13.71
C ASN A 205 -3.08 -16.67 -13.34
N ASN A 206 -4.23 -16.10 -13.65
CA ASN A 206 -4.49 -14.69 -13.39
C ASN A 206 -4.72 -14.45 -11.89
N ALA A 207 -5.40 -15.37 -11.21
CA ALA A 207 -5.54 -15.40 -9.76
C ALA A 207 -4.17 -15.53 -9.07
N THR A 208 -3.30 -16.41 -9.57
CA THR A 208 -1.93 -16.58 -9.07
C THR A 208 -1.11 -15.29 -9.21
N ARG A 209 -1.19 -14.62 -10.37
CA ARG A 209 -0.51 -13.35 -10.62
C ARG A 209 -0.98 -12.24 -9.67
N SER A 210 -2.29 -12.11 -9.47
CA SER A 210 -2.84 -11.11 -8.55
C SER A 210 -2.44 -11.38 -7.11
N LEU A 211 -2.43 -12.65 -6.67
CA LEU A 211 -1.99 -13.02 -5.33
C LEU A 211 -0.49 -12.74 -5.14
N GLY A 212 0.35 -13.05 -6.13
CA GLY A 212 1.77 -12.72 -6.11
C GLY A 212 2.00 -11.21 -5.97
N GLY A 213 1.27 -10.39 -6.72
CA GLY A 213 1.31 -8.93 -6.63
C GLY A 213 0.91 -8.39 -5.26
N LEU A 214 -0.14 -8.97 -4.65
CA LEU A 214 -0.59 -8.63 -3.32
C LEU A 214 0.47 -8.95 -2.26
N LEU A 215 0.96 -10.18 -2.23
CA LEU A 215 1.96 -10.63 -1.26
C LEU A 215 3.27 -9.83 -1.38
N ASN A 216 3.74 -9.57 -2.59
CA ASN A 216 4.93 -8.76 -2.81
C ASN A 216 4.77 -7.33 -2.27
N TYR A 217 3.59 -6.74 -2.45
CA TYR A 217 3.30 -5.43 -1.91
C TYR A 217 3.29 -5.44 -0.37
N LEU A 218 2.61 -6.40 0.25
CA LEU A 218 2.55 -6.54 1.70
C LEU A 218 3.93 -6.74 2.33
N GLU A 219 4.81 -7.52 1.72
CA GLU A 219 6.20 -7.68 2.17
C GLU A 219 6.99 -6.36 2.12
N LYS A 220 6.79 -5.56 1.07
CA LYS A 220 7.50 -4.27 0.93
C LYS A 220 7.09 -3.23 1.96
N ILE A 221 5.81 -3.18 2.32
CA ILE A 221 5.31 -2.18 3.29
C ILE A 221 5.49 -2.62 4.74
N ASN A 222 5.69 -3.91 4.99
CA ASN A 222 5.98 -4.47 6.29
C ASN A 222 7.29 -5.28 6.22
N PRO A 223 8.45 -4.62 6.05
CA PRO A 223 9.72 -5.30 6.03
C PRO A 223 9.91 -5.97 7.39
N SER A 224 9.89 -7.31 7.40
CA SER A 224 10.25 -8.09 8.59
C SER A 224 11.64 -7.67 9.06
N ASN A 225 11.76 -7.25 10.31
CA ASN A 225 13.03 -6.98 10.98
C ASN A 225 13.92 -8.22 11.04
#